data_fde69c588b664cfda657fb0961263778
#
_entry.id   fde69c588b664cfda657fb0961263778
#
_cell.length_a   1.000
_cell.length_b   1.000
_cell.length_c   1.000
_cell.angle_alpha   90.00
_cell.angle_beta   90.00
_cell.angle_gamma   90.00
#
_symmetry.space_group_name_H-M   'P 1'
#
loop_
_entity.id
_entity.type
_entity.pdbx_description
1 polymer ?
#
loop_
_entity_poly.entity_id
_entity_poly.type
_entity_poly.pdbx_seq_one_letter_code
_entity_poly.pdbx_strand_id
1 'polypeptide(L)'
;MMKRGSFNSKLGFILAASGSAVGLGNIWKFPFEVSNGGGAAFLMMYLFFCFILCFPVIVSEIAIGRKTNKNAIGAFNELGHNKWNFIGKMGVLCGVLILSFYTVVAGWVLGYVIEMITGNFDISDNFGSYVNNIQNVFVYSILFMFFTALIVSRGVEK
;
A
#
# COMPACT_ATOMS: atom_id res chain seq x y z
N MET A 1 -22.05 17.50 -9.15
CA MET A 1 -20.92 16.61 -9.42
C MET A 1 -19.67 17.26 -8.84
N MET A 2 -19.08 16.69 -7.80
CA MET A 2 -17.81 17.18 -7.27
C MET A 2 -16.73 16.93 -8.33
N LYS A 3 -16.00 17.97 -8.75
CA LYS A 3 -14.82 17.80 -9.62
C LYS A 3 -13.80 16.98 -8.87
N ARG A 4 -13.40 15.83 -9.42
CA ARG A 4 -12.25 15.07 -8.91
C ARG A 4 -11.01 15.93 -9.03
N GLY A 5 -10.23 16.04 -7.95
CA GLY A 5 -8.92 16.68 -7.97
C GLY A 5 -8.03 16.03 -9.03
N SER A 6 -7.32 16.83 -9.79
CA SER A 6 -6.34 16.39 -10.77
C SER A 6 -4.98 16.97 -10.40
N PHE A 7 -3.91 16.20 -10.62
CA PHE A 7 -2.56 16.72 -10.42
C PHE A 7 -2.27 17.86 -11.41
N ASN A 8 -1.89 19.01 -10.89
CA ASN A 8 -1.61 20.21 -11.69
C ASN A 8 -0.24 20.14 -12.40
N SER A 9 0.63 19.22 -12.00
CA SER A 9 1.96 19.07 -12.59
C SER A 9 2.32 17.60 -12.83
N LYS A 10 3.08 17.35 -13.91
CA LYS A 10 3.64 16.02 -14.19
C LYS A 10 4.56 15.53 -13.06
N LEU A 11 5.36 16.44 -12.50
CA LEU A 11 6.26 16.13 -11.40
C LEU A 11 5.49 15.73 -10.14
N GLY A 12 4.41 16.46 -9.80
CA GLY A 12 3.55 16.12 -8.68
C GLY A 12 2.93 14.74 -8.80
N PHE A 13 2.47 14.36 -10.00
CA PHE A 13 1.96 13.01 -10.27
C PHE A 13 3.05 11.94 -10.08
N ILE A 14 4.26 12.16 -10.63
CA ILE A 14 5.39 11.22 -10.51
C ILE A 14 5.79 11.04 -9.05
N LEU A 15 5.94 12.13 -8.31
CA LEU A 15 6.32 12.08 -6.89
C LEU A 15 5.25 11.38 -6.04
N ALA A 16 3.97 11.65 -6.29
CA ALA A 16 2.87 10.98 -5.59
C ALA A 16 2.82 9.48 -5.91
N ALA A 17 2.98 9.11 -7.19
CA ALA A 17 3.02 7.72 -7.61
C ALA A 17 4.24 6.97 -7.03
N SER A 18 5.42 7.59 -7.07
CA SER A 18 6.65 7.03 -6.49
C SER A 18 6.53 6.88 -4.97
N GLY A 19 6.02 7.91 -4.27
CA GLY A 19 5.83 7.86 -2.83
C GLY A 19 4.82 6.79 -2.40
N SER A 20 3.76 6.62 -3.19
CA SER A 20 2.78 5.54 -2.98
C SER A 20 3.35 4.14 -3.24
N ALA A 21 4.34 4.03 -4.12
CA ALA A 21 4.98 2.76 -4.43
C ALA A 21 6.00 2.31 -3.37
N VAL A 22 6.58 3.25 -2.60
CA VAL A 22 7.51 2.93 -1.52
C VAL A 22 6.73 2.48 -0.30
N GLY A 23 6.86 1.21 0.05
CA GLY A 23 6.18 0.61 1.18
C GLY A 23 7.09 -0.31 1.98
N LEU A 24 6.54 -0.89 3.02
CA LEU A 24 7.22 -1.82 3.90
C LEU A 24 7.85 -3.00 3.15
N GLY A 25 7.18 -3.46 2.09
CA GLY A 25 7.68 -4.51 1.22
C GLY A 25 9.04 -4.17 0.60
N ASN A 26 9.22 -2.95 0.14
CA ASN A 26 10.45 -2.50 -0.49
C ASN A 26 11.61 -2.37 0.51
N ILE A 27 11.32 -1.92 1.72
CA ILE A 27 12.34 -1.63 2.73
C ILE A 27 12.72 -2.89 3.51
N TRP A 28 11.76 -3.74 3.81
CA TRP A 28 11.97 -4.93 4.64
C TRP A 28 11.98 -6.23 3.83
N LYS A 29 10.86 -6.53 3.16
CA LYS A 29 10.65 -7.83 2.51
C LYS A 29 11.58 -8.04 1.31
N PHE A 30 11.76 -7.03 0.47
CA PHE A 30 12.53 -7.15 -0.75
C PHE A 30 14.03 -7.44 -0.50
N PRO A 31 14.76 -6.73 0.39
CA PRO A 31 16.15 -7.08 0.72
C PRO A 31 16.29 -8.50 1.27
N PHE A 32 15.33 -8.94 2.09
CA PHE A 32 15.30 -10.30 2.63
C PHE A 32 15.16 -11.35 1.51
N GLU A 33 14.23 -11.14 0.57
CA GLU A 33 14.05 -12.05 -0.57
C GLU A 33 15.25 -12.04 -1.52
N VAL A 34 15.88 -10.89 -1.75
CA VAL A 34 17.13 -10.82 -2.54
C VAL A 34 18.22 -11.67 -1.90
N SER A 35 18.40 -11.55 -0.59
CA SER A 35 19.41 -12.32 0.15
C SER A 35 19.19 -13.83 0.08
N ASN A 36 17.94 -14.27 0.27
CA ASN A 36 17.59 -15.69 0.30
C ASN A 36 17.38 -16.30 -1.10
N GLY A 37 17.02 -15.49 -2.08
CA GLY A 37 16.68 -15.92 -3.45
C GLY A 37 17.88 -16.03 -4.41
N GLY A 38 19.12 -15.94 -3.91
CA GLY A 38 20.32 -16.02 -4.75
C GLY A 38 20.89 -14.69 -5.19
N GLY A 39 20.58 -13.60 -4.48
CA GLY A 39 21.21 -12.29 -4.67
C GLY A 39 21.00 -11.70 -6.06
N ALA A 40 22.09 -11.57 -6.82
CA ALA A 40 22.08 -10.99 -8.16
C ALA A 40 21.17 -11.74 -9.15
N ALA A 41 21.10 -13.07 -9.08
CA ALA A 41 20.25 -13.87 -9.96
C ALA A 41 18.76 -13.55 -9.71
N PHE A 42 18.35 -13.48 -8.46
CA PHE A 42 17.00 -13.04 -8.09
C PHE A 42 16.70 -11.62 -8.61
N LEU A 43 17.64 -10.70 -8.43
CA LEU A 43 17.46 -9.31 -8.87
C LEU A 43 17.29 -9.21 -10.40
N MET A 44 18.06 -9.95 -11.18
CA MET A 44 17.93 -9.98 -12.63
C MET A 44 16.57 -10.53 -13.09
N MET A 45 16.11 -11.62 -12.48
CA MET A 45 14.80 -12.21 -12.77
C MET A 45 13.67 -11.25 -12.34
N TYR A 46 13.80 -10.61 -11.19
CA TYR A 46 12.85 -9.61 -10.72
C TYR A 46 12.71 -8.44 -11.71
N LEU A 47 13.83 -7.85 -12.15
CA LEU A 47 13.82 -6.78 -13.15
C LEU A 47 13.20 -7.22 -14.46
N PHE A 48 13.52 -8.42 -14.93
CA PHE A 48 12.94 -8.99 -16.14
C PHE A 48 11.41 -9.04 -16.05
N PHE A 49 10.86 -9.59 -14.96
CA PHE A 49 9.41 -9.65 -14.76
C PHE A 49 8.77 -8.28 -14.55
N CYS A 50 9.45 -7.34 -13.90
CA CYS A 50 8.97 -5.97 -13.79
C CYS A 50 8.74 -5.33 -15.15
N PHE A 51 9.66 -5.50 -16.09
CA PHE A 51 9.52 -4.93 -17.44
C PHE A 51 8.49 -5.67 -18.29
N ILE A 52 8.45 -6.99 -18.22
CA ILE A 52 7.58 -7.78 -19.10
C ILE A 52 6.14 -7.88 -18.58
N LEU A 53 5.96 -7.98 -17.27
CA LEU A 53 4.63 -8.16 -16.68
C LEU A 53 4.09 -6.89 -16.02
N CYS A 54 4.86 -6.31 -15.08
CA CYS A 54 4.33 -5.22 -14.26
C CYS A 54 4.15 -3.94 -15.07
N PHE A 55 5.10 -3.58 -15.92
CA PHE A 55 5.04 -2.35 -16.71
C PHE A 55 3.83 -2.29 -17.67
N PRO A 56 3.53 -3.31 -18.51
CA PRO A 56 2.34 -3.30 -19.35
C PRO A 56 1.03 -3.24 -18.55
N VAL A 57 0.97 -3.93 -17.40
CA VAL A 57 -0.21 -3.91 -16.53
C VAL A 57 -0.46 -2.50 -15.99
N ILE A 58 0.56 -1.85 -15.43
CA ILE A 58 0.46 -0.48 -14.90
C ILE A 58 0.03 0.50 -16.00
N VAL A 59 0.63 0.41 -17.19
CA VAL A 59 0.27 1.28 -18.33
C VAL A 59 -1.20 1.08 -18.71
N SER A 60 -1.66 -0.16 -18.74
CA SER A 60 -3.06 -0.50 -19.05
C SER A 60 -4.02 0.04 -18.00
N GLU A 61 -3.71 -0.10 -16.71
CA GLU A 61 -4.51 0.43 -15.61
C GLU A 61 -4.62 1.96 -15.65
N ILE A 62 -3.50 2.65 -15.88
CA ILE A 62 -3.48 4.09 -16.03
C ILE A 62 -4.30 4.53 -17.25
N ALA A 63 -4.20 3.83 -18.39
CA ALA A 63 -4.96 4.13 -19.59
C ALA A 63 -6.47 3.99 -19.37
N ILE A 64 -6.90 2.89 -18.72
CA ILE A 64 -8.30 2.65 -18.35
C ILE A 64 -8.79 3.73 -17.39
N GLY A 65 -8.03 4.02 -16.33
CA GLY A 65 -8.39 5.03 -15.34
C GLY A 65 -8.54 6.42 -15.94
N ARG A 66 -7.62 6.82 -16.82
CA ARG A 66 -7.67 8.12 -17.52
C ARG A 66 -8.82 8.22 -18.51
N LYS A 67 -9.13 7.15 -19.23
CA LYS A 67 -10.22 7.12 -20.21
C LYS A 67 -11.59 7.20 -19.55
N THR A 68 -11.77 6.49 -18.46
CA THR A 68 -13.09 6.35 -17.81
C THR A 68 -13.36 7.36 -16.71
N ASN A 69 -12.31 7.87 -16.04
CA ASN A 69 -12.41 8.70 -14.83
C ASN A 69 -13.29 8.05 -13.72
N LYS A 70 -13.34 6.73 -13.69
CA LYS A 70 -14.10 5.94 -12.72
C LYS A 70 -13.19 5.16 -11.78
N ASN A 71 -13.76 4.58 -10.74
CA ASN A 71 -13.08 3.59 -9.90
C ASN A 71 -12.89 2.26 -10.65
N ALA A 72 -12.11 1.35 -10.09
CA ALA A 72 -11.78 0.07 -10.72
C ALA A 72 -13.00 -0.75 -11.16
N ILE A 73 -14.12 -0.71 -10.41
CA ILE A 73 -15.35 -1.43 -10.75
C ILE A 73 -16.12 -0.68 -11.85
N GLY A 74 -16.30 0.63 -11.69
CA GLY A 74 -17.07 1.45 -12.63
C GLY A 74 -16.40 1.63 -13.98
N ALA A 75 -15.07 1.46 -14.06
CA ALA A 75 -14.32 1.60 -15.30
C ALA A 75 -14.73 0.57 -16.36
N PHE A 76 -14.91 -0.68 -15.97
CA PHE A 76 -15.35 -1.74 -16.90
C PHE A 76 -16.78 -1.55 -17.37
N ASN A 77 -17.68 -1.02 -16.51
CA ASN A 77 -19.04 -0.68 -16.90
C ASN A 77 -19.06 0.43 -17.95
N GLU A 78 -18.28 1.49 -17.74
CA GLU A 78 -18.19 2.63 -18.66
C GLU A 78 -17.65 2.24 -20.04
N LEU A 79 -16.76 1.23 -20.07
CA LEU A 79 -16.22 0.68 -21.32
C LEU A 79 -17.18 -0.33 -22.01
N GLY A 80 -18.36 -0.57 -21.46
CA GLY A 80 -19.32 -1.54 -22.01
C GLY A 80 -18.98 -3.01 -21.77
N HIS A 81 -17.98 -3.28 -20.93
CA HIS A 81 -17.48 -4.63 -20.66
C HIS A 81 -17.91 -5.14 -19.27
N ASN A 82 -19.22 -5.18 -19.02
CA ASN A 82 -19.80 -5.55 -17.72
C ASN A 82 -19.35 -6.93 -17.19
N LYS A 83 -19.08 -7.88 -18.11
CA LYS A 83 -18.59 -9.22 -17.74
C LYS A 83 -17.24 -9.18 -17.01
N TRP A 84 -16.43 -8.15 -17.22
CA TRP A 84 -15.11 -7.99 -16.63
C TRP A 84 -15.11 -7.21 -15.30
N ASN A 85 -16.27 -6.80 -14.80
CA ASN A 85 -16.39 -6.12 -13.51
C ASN A 85 -15.85 -6.92 -12.33
N PHE A 86 -15.81 -8.25 -12.46
CA PHE A 86 -15.25 -9.09 -11.41
C PHE A 86 -13.77 -8.78 -11.16
N ILE A 87 -12.99 -8.38 -12.19
CA ILE A 87 -11.59 -7.98 -12.04
C ILE A 87 -11.48 -6.76 -11.13
N GLY A 88 -12.31 -5.73 -11.37
CA GLY A 88 -12.36 -4.55 -10.51
C GLY A 88 -12.77 -4.89 -9.07
N LYS A 89 -13.73 -5.80 -8.87
CA LYS A 89 -14.13 -6.27 -7.54
C LYS A 89 -13.01 -7.04 -6.84
N MET A 90 -12.31 -7.91 -7.56
CA MET A 90 -11.14 -8.63 -7.03
C MET A 90 -10.02 -7.68 -6.64
N GLY A 91 -9.75 -6.64 -7.45
CA GLY A 91 -8.78 -5.60 -7.13
C GLY A 91 -9.13 -4.86 -5.83
N VAL A 92 -10.39 -4.50 -5.64
CA VAL A 92 -10.86 -3.88 -4.39
C VAL A 92 -10.72 -4.84 -3.20
N LEU A 93 -11.08 -6.12 -3.37
CA LEU A 93 -10.92 -7.14 -2.33
C LEU A 93 -9.44 -7.30 -1.93
N CYS A 94 -8.54 -7.41 -2.92
CA CYS A 94 -7.10 -7.43 -2.66
C CYS A 94 -6.64 -6.20 -1.88
N GLY A 95 -7.10 -5.00 -2.26
CA GLY A 95 -6.80 -3.77 -1.55
C GLY A 95 -7.23 -3.81 -0.07
N VAL A 96 -8.42 -4.33 0.22
CA VAL A 96 -8.93 -4.49 1.59
C VAL A 96 -8.07 -5.48 2.38
N LEU A 97 -7.72 -6.63 1.81
CA LEU A 97 -6.88 -7.63 2.48
C LEU A 97 -5.47 -7.10 2.77
N ILE A 98 -4.88 -6.40 1.80
CA ILE A 98 -3.58 -5.76 1.97
C ILE A 98 -3.64 -4.70 3.08
N LEU A 99 -4.65 -3.82 3.05
CA LEU A 99 -4.83 -2.78 4.06
C LEU A 99 -4.99 -3.38 5.47
N SER A 100 -5.72 -4.48 5.61
CA SER A 100 -5.89 -5.18 6.89
C SER A 100 -4.55 -5.64 7.46
N PHE A 101 -3.71 -6.26 6.64
CA PHE A 101 -2.36 -6.66 7.04
C PHE A 101 -1.48 -5.46 7.41
N TYR A 102 -1.45 -4.43 6.55
CA TYR A 102 -0.64 -3.24 6.78
C TYR A 102 -1.07 -2.47 8.04
N THR A 103 -2.35 -2.47 8.37
CA THR A 103 -2.86 -1.83 9.60
C THR A 103 -2.26 -2.47 10.85
N VAL A 104 -2.14 -3.80 10.89
CA VAL A 104 -1.52 -4.52 12.01
C VAL A 104 -0.04 -4.16 12.14
N VAL A 105 0.70 -4.21 11.03
CA VAL A 105 2.14 -3.88 11.04
C VAL A 105 2.37 -2.41 11.40
N ALA A 106 1.52 -1.50 10.90
CA ALA A 106 1.58 -0.09 11.28
C ALA A 106 1.27 0.13 12.77
N GLY A 107 0.36 -0.67 13.34
CA GLY A 107 0.10 -0.72 14.78
C GLY A 107 1.34 -1.12 15.57
N TRP A 108 2.08 -2.14 15.13
CA TRP A 108 3.37 -2.52 15.76
C TRP A 108 4.37 -1.36 15.76
N VAL A 109 4.53 -0.70 14.61
CA VAL A 109 5.48 0.42 14.48
C VAL A 109 5.06 1.59 15.37
N LEU A 110 3.78 1.95 15.36
CA LEU A 110 3.26 3.04 16.19
C LEU A 110 3.46 2.75 17.70
N GLY A 111 3.10 1.55 18.12
CA GLY A 111 3.29 1.14 19.51
C GLY A 111 4.76 1.10 19.91
N TYR A 112 5.62 0.57 19.05
CA TYR A 112 7.06 0.56 19.28
C TYR A 112 7.63 1.98 19.48
N VAL A 113 7.21 2.93 18.64
CA VAL A 113 7.62 4.34 18.78
C VAL A 113 7.13 4.93 20.10
N ILE A 114 5.88 4.67 20.50
CA ILE A 114 5.31 5.18 21.75
C ILE A 114 6.06 4.62 22.96
N GLU A 115 6.31 3.33 22.99
CA GLU A 115 7.04 2.66 24.08
C GLU A 115 8.48 3.17 24.20
N MET A 116 9.17 3.37 23.08
CA MET A 116 10.51 3.95 23.07
C MET A 116 10.52 5.38 23.61
N ILE A 117 9.53 6.21 23.26
CA ILE A 117 9.42 7.59 23.75
C ILE A 117 9.11 7.59 25.27
N THR A 118 8.36 6.63 25.77
CA THR A 118 8.05 6.49 27.21
C THR A 118 9.17 5.89 28.03
N GLY A 119 10.29 5.52 27.39
CA GLY A 119 11.49 4.99 28.06
C GLY A 119 11.46 3.49 28.32
N ASN A 120 10.54 2.76 27.72
CA ASN A 120 10.47 1.31 27.82
C ASN A 120 11.36 0.67 26.72
N PHE A 121 12.65 0.52 27.03
CA PHE A 121 13.62 -0.04 26.10
C PHE A 121 13.68 -1.57 26.07
N ASP A 122 13.00 -2.25 27.02
CA ASP A 122 12.96 -3.72 27.07
C ASP A 122 12.31 -4.36 25.85
N ILE A 123 11.54 -3.60 25.09
CA ILE A 123 10.94 -4.01 23.83
C ILE A 123 11.98 -4.35 22.76
N SER A 124 13.13 -3.66 22.74
CA SER A 124 14.19 -3.93 21.78
C SER A 124 14.75 -5.35 21.91
N ASP A 125 14.84 -5.84 23.13
CA ASP A 125 15.39 -7.15 23.44
C ASP A 125 14.36 -8.27 23.31
N ASN A 126 13.07 -7.93 23.44
CA ASN A 126 11.96 -8.88 23.44
C ASN A 126 10.90 -8.57 22.35
N PHE A 127 11.33 -8.17 21.16
CA PHE A 127 10.42 -7.82 20.06
C PHE A 127 9.39 -8.90 19.74
N GLY A 128 9.81 -10.18 19.80
CA GLY A 128 8.90 -11.31 19.57
C GLY A 128 7.74 -11.37 20.55
N SER A 129 7.98 -11.09 21.84
CA SER A 129 6.91 -11.04 22.85
C SER A 129 5.98 -9.83 22.67
N TYR A 130 6.54 -8.70 22.22
CA TYR A 130 5.78 -7.50 21.93
C TYR A 130 4.78 -7.71 20.78
N VAL A 131 5.20 -8.24 19.64
CA VAL A 131 4.32 -8.48 18.49
C VAL A 131 3.27 -9.58 18.76
N ASN A 132 3.52 -10.47 19.69
CA ASN A 132 2.58 -11.51 20.13
C ASN A 132 1.60 -11.03 21.20
N ASN A 133 1.78 -9.82 21.75
CA ASN A 133 0.83 -9.25 22.69
C ASN A 133 -0.39 -8.68 21.93
N ILE A 134 -1.41 -9.54 21.78
CA ILE A 134 -2.62 -9.24 21.00
C ILE A 134 -3.33 -7.97 21.49
N GLN A 135 -3.34 -7.70 22.79
CA GLN A 135 -4.03 -6.52 23.35
C GLN A 135 -3.36 -5.23 22.90
N ASN A 136 -2.04 -5.13 23.05
CA ASN A 136 -1.28 -3.95 22.65
C ASN A 136 -1.35 -3.74 21.13
N VAL A 137 -1.15 -4.79 20.37
CA VAL A 137 -1.22 -4.73 18.90
C VAL A 137 -2.60 -4.25 18.46
N PHE A 138 -3.66 -4.75 19.04
CA PHE A 138 -5.03 -4.37 18.71
C PHE A 138 -5.30 -2.88 18.99
N VAL A 139 -4.91 -2.39 20.18
CA VAL A 139 -5.09 -0.99 20.58
C VAL A 139 -4.33 -0.05 19.63
N TYR A 140 -3.06 -0.33 19.37
CA TYR A 140 -2.24 0.52 18.49
C TYR A 140 -2.69 0.46 17.03
N SER A 141 -3.19 -0.69 16.56
CA SER A 141 -3.76 -0.82 15.21
C SER A 141 -5.03 0.01 15.04
N ILE A 142 -5.93 0.00 16.03
CA ILE A 142 -7.13 0.84 16.03
C ILE A 142 -6.75 2.32 16.07
N LEU A 143 -5.81 2.69 16.91
CA LEU A 143 -5.33 4.07 17.02
C LEU A 143 -4.76 4.56 15.69
N PHE A 144 -3.92 3.75 15.05
CA PHE A 144 -3.37 4.05 13.73
C PHE A 144 -4.47 4.22 12.69
N MET A 145 -5.43 3.29 12.65
CA MET A 145 -6.54 3.34 11.70
C MET A 145 -7.42 4.58 11.91
N PHE A 146 -7.66 4.96 13.17
CA PHE A 146 -8.40 6.18 13.51
C PHE A 146 -7.71 7.44 12.99
N PHE A 147 -6.41 7.60 13.23
CA PHE A 147 -5.65 8.74 12.71
C PHE A 147 -5.61 8.75 11.19
N THR A 148 -5.41 7.61 10.56
CA THR A 148 -5.43 7.49 9.10
C THR A 148 -6.78 7.89 8.52
N ALA A 149 -7.88 7.40 9.13
CA ALA A 149 -9.23 7.76 8.71
C ALA A 149 -9.51 9.27 8.87
N LEU A 150 -9.06 9.87 9.97
CA LEU A 150 -9.17 11.32 10.20
C LEU A 150 -8.45 12.14 9.13
N ILE A 151 -7.22 11.75 8.77
CA ILE A 151 -6.42 12.45 7.76
C ILE A 151 -7.07 12.30 6.38
N VAL A 152 -7.44 11.07 6.01
CA VAL A 152 -8.05 10.78 4.71
C VAL A 152 -9.42 11.44 4.56
N SER A 153 -10.23 11.49 5.63
CA SER A 153 -11.55 12.13 5.60
C SER A 153 -11.51 13.64 5.37
N ARG A 154 -10.41 14.28 5.76
CA ARG A 154 -10.20 15.73 5.51
C ARG A 154 -9.75 16.02 4.08
N GLY A 155 -9.47 15.01 3.29
CA GLY A 155 -8.96 15.15 1.92
C GLY A 155 -7.48 15.56 1.86
N VAL A 156 -6.83 15.19 0.77
CA VAL A 156 -5.40 15.51 0.51
C VAL A 156 -5.30 16.79 -0.34
N GLU A 157 -6.43 17.45 -0.59
CA GLU A 157 -6.48 18.67 -1.41
C GLU A 157 -6.22 19.92 -0.53
N LYS A 158 -4.94 20.25 -0.41
CA LYS A 158 -4.51 21.64 -0.19
C LYS A 158 -3.21 21.89 -0.95
#